data_97298ce3fda0863eb6fcda5e4d6c4d8b
#
_entry.id   97298ce3fda0863eb6fcda5e4d6c4d8b
#
_cell.length_a   1.000
_cell.length_b   1.000
_cell.length_c   1.000
_cell.angle_alpha   90.00
_cell.angle_beta   90.00
_cell.angle_gamma   90.00
#
_symmetry.space_group_name_H-M   'P 1'
#
loop_
_entity.id
_entity.type
_entity.pdbx_description
1 polymer ?
#
loop_
_entity_poly.entity_id
_entity_poly.type
_entity_poly.pdbx_seq_one_letter_code
_entity_poly.pdbx_strand_id
1 'polypeptide(L)'
;MRESDFKMKNRFDKDAVTWDDLPRRVNLAKAVVKNIIPYLKGDEKVLEFGCGTGLVGINTAPYVKELTGIDTSAKMVEKFNQKAQKLNINAKAMVKDIFEISEKYDIVISSMTMHHIKDISLLSDKLSEITNEAFLADLVKEDGTFHTRGNEDVAHFGFSSEELNKYFGSWDIDYKIIHTITKHRDFPVFLLHIKK
;
A
#
# COMPACT_ATOMS: atom_id res chain seq x y z
N MET A 1 10.64 13.34 14.38
CA MET A 1 10.91 12.73 13.06
C MET A 1 12.36 12.29 13.06
N ARG A 2 12.63 11.00 12.83
CA ARG A 2 13.99 10.44 12.84
C ARG A 2 14.69 10.73 11.53
N GLU A 3 16.02 10.69 11.50
CA GLU A 3 16.81 10.94 10.27
C GLU A 3 16.46 9.95 9.14
N SER A 4 16.15 8.69 9.49
CA SER A 4 15.68 7.68 8.53
C SER A 4 14.35 8.06 7.86
N ASP A 5 13.40 8.60 8.63
CA ASP A 5 12.09 9.01 8.14
C ASP A 5 12.21 10.21 7.19
N PHE A 6 13.15 11.13 7.47
CA PHE A 6 13.45 12.27 6.61
C PHE A 6 14.12 11.85 5.29
N LYS A 7 15.07 10.89 5.33
CA LYS A 7 15.74 10.36 4.14
C LYS A 7 14.75 9.60 3.24
N MET A 8 13.88 8.79 3.82
CA MET A 8 12.84 8.05 3.10
C MET A 8 11.90 9.02 2.36
N LYS A 9 11.37 10.02 3.05
CA LYS A 9 10.49 11.03 2.47
C LYS A 9 11.15 11.76 1.29
N ASN A 10 12.40 12.21 1.45
CA ASN A 10 13.13 12.89 0.38
C ASN A 10 13.37 12.02 -0.85
N ARG A 11 13.55 10.70 -0.67
CA ARG A 11 13.69 9.74 -1.77
C ARG A 11 12.38 9.62 -2.56
N PHE A 12 11.27 9.41 -1.88
CA PHE A 12 9.97 9.29 -2.54
C PHE A 12 9.53 10.60 -3.20
N ASP A 13 9.84 11.76 -2.61
CA ASP A 13 9.61 13.06 -3.25
C ASP A 13 10.35 13.21 -4.58
N LYS A 14 11.59 12.73 -4.67
CA LYS A 14 12.37 12.74 -5.92
C LYS A 14 11.83 11.75 -6.96
N ASP A 15 11.47 10.55 -6.51
CA ASP A 15 11.00 9.47 -7.37
C ASP A 15 9.57 9.72 -7.90
N ALA A 16 8.77 10.60 -7.28
CA ALA A 16 7.38 10.85 -7.64
C ALA A 16 7.19 11.30 -9.10
N VAL A 17 8.17 11.97 -9.69
CA VAL A 17 8.08 12.49 -11.07
C VAL A 17 8.04 11.36 -12.10
N THR A 18 8.83 10.30 -11.88
CA THR A 18 9.00 9.17 -12.81
C THR A 18 8.42 7.86 -12.24
N TRP A 19 7.63 7.95 -11.16
CA TRP A 19 7.13 6.78 -10.46
C TRP A 19 6.33 5.85 -11.37
N ASP A 20 5.47 6.42 -12.20
CA ASP A 20 4.57 5.70 -13.09
C ASP A 20 5.24 5.21 -14.39
N ASP A 21 6.45 5.68 -14.70
CA ASP A 21 7.17 5.32 -15.93
C ASP A 21 7.70 3.87 -15.89
N LEU A 22 7.68 3.24 -14.72
CA LEU A 22 8.18 1.88 -14.56
C LEU A 22 7.09 0.83 -14.77
N PRO A 23 7.11 0.06 -15.88
CA PRO A 23 6.07 -0.92 -16.20
C PRO A 23 5.81 -1.94 -15.08
N ARG A 24 6.84 -2.35 -14.33
CA ARG A 24 6.69 -3.29 -13.20
C ARG A 24 5.79 -2.74 -12.09
N ARG A 25 5.81 -1.42 -11.81
CA ARG A 25 4.94 -0.79 -10.81
C ARG A 25 3.49 -0.75 -11.30
N VAL A 26 3.31 -0.37 -12.56
CA VAL A 26 1.99 -0.32 -13.21
C VAL A 26 1.37 -1.73 -13.29
N ASN A 27 2.15 -2.74 -13.67
CA ASN A 27 1.66 -4.11 -13.78
C ASN A 27 1.30 -4.70 -12.41
N LEU A 28 2.10 -4.43 -11.38
CA LEU A 28 1.77 -4.82 -10.02
C LEU A 28 0.46 -4.16 -9.55
N ALA A 29 0.33 -2.85 -9.73
CA ALA A 29 -0.89 -2.14 -9.35
C ALA A 29 -2.13 -2.72 -10.05
N LYS A 30 -2.05 -3.04 -11.34
CA LYS A 30 -3.13 -3.72 -12.08
C LYS A 30 -3.47 -5.08 -11.47
N ALA A 31 -2.46 -5.86 -11.06
CA ALA A 31 -2.67 -7.16 -10.41
C ALA A 31 -3.36 -6.99 -9.04
N VAL A 32 -2.94 -6.02 -8.24
CA VAL A 32 -3.58 -5.69 -6.95
C VAL A 32 -5.05 -5.32 -7.17
N VAL A 33 -5.33 -4.33 -8.02
CA VAL A 33 -6.70 -3.86 -8.32
C VAL A 33 -7.58 -5.00 -8.83
N LYS A 34 -7.10 -5.80 -9.80
CA LYS A 34 -7.83 -6.96 -10.33
C LYS A 34 -8.25 -7.94 -9.24
N ASN A 35 -7.42 -8.12 -8.21
CA ASN A 35 -7.68 -9.06 -7.13
C ASN A 35 -8.54 -8.48 -6.01
N ILE A 36 -8.68 -7.15 -5.90
CA ILE A 36 -9.53 -6.47 -4.92
C ILE A 36 -10.95 -6.26 -5.46
N ILE A 37 -11.11 -5.86 -6.73
CA ILE A 37 -12.42 -5.55 -7.34
C ILE A 37 -13.52 -6.57 -7.04
N PRO A 38 -13.29 -7.90 -7.06
CA PRO A 38 -14.35 -8.88 -6.79
C PRO A 38 -14.99 -8.80 -5.39
N TYR A 39 -14.35 -8.10 -4.46
CA TYR A 39 -14.83 -7.92 -3.08
C TYR A 39 -15.56 -6.59 -2.87
N LEU A 40 -15.47 -5.66 -3.84
CA LEU A 40 -16.08 -4.34 -3.75
C LEU A 40 -17.56 -4.39 -4.17
N LYS A 41 -18.41 -3.62 -3.49
CA LYS A 41 -19.86 -3.50 -3.73
C LYS A 41 -20.25 -2.17 -4.36
N GLY A 42 -19.32 -1.19 -4.34
CA GLY A 42 -19.53 0.13 -4.92
C GLY A 42 -19.98 1.22 -3.94
N ASP A 43 -20.23 0.88 -2.69
CA ASP A 43 -20.73 1.80 -1.66
C ASP A 43 -19.71 2.06 -0.54
N GLU A 44 -18.49 1.48 -0.65
CA GLU A 44 -17.47 1.56 0.37
C GLU A 44 -16.78 2.93 0.43
N LYS A 45 -16.47 3.33 1.66
CA LYS A 45 -15.48 4.35 1.99
C LYS A 45 -14.11 3.67 2.18
N VAL A 46 -13.19 3.92 1.25
CA VAL A 46 -11.89 3.24 1.20
C VAL A 46 -10.76 4.17 1.61
N LEU A 47 -9.83 3.66 2.43
CA LEU A 47 -8.54 4.28 2.71
C LEU A 47 -7.43 3.50 2.01
N GLU A 48 -6.54 4.19 1.29
CA GLU A 48 -5.26 3.65 0.84
C GLU A 48 -4.11 4.30 1.62
N PHE A 49 -3.33 3.52 2.40
CA PHE A 49 -2.12 4.04 3.02
C PHE A 49 -0.88 3.68 2.20
N GLY A 50 0.09 4.64 2.15
CA GLY A 50 1.20 4.56 1.21
C GLY A 50 0.72 4.66 -0.24
N CYS A 51 -0.23 5.55 -0.51
CA CYS A 51 -0.91 5.63 -1.81
C CYS A 51 0.00 6.03 -2.96
N GLY A 52 1.18 6.58 -2.67
CA GLY A 52 2.11 7.06 -3.68
C GLY A 52 1.45 8.00 -4.67
N THR A 53 1.72 7.80 -5.95
CA THR A 53 1.10 8.56 -7.05
C THR A 53 -0.31 8.09 -7.41
N GLY A 54 -0.88 7.10 -6.69
CA GLY A 54 -2.23 6.60 -6.91
C GLY A 54 -2.36 5.48 -7.95
N LEU A 55 -1.30 4.68 -8.18
CA LEU A 55 -1.38 3.57 -9.13
C LEU A 55 -2.45 2.53 -8.75
N VAL A 56 -2.66 2.27 -7.47
CA VAL A 56 -3.71 1.38 -7.00
C VAL A 56 -4.99 2.16 -6.74
N GLY A 57 -4.97 3.21 -5.91
CA GLY A 57 -6.16 3.95 -5.50
C GLY A 57 -6.94 4.57 -6.64
N ILE A 58 -6.28 5.28 -7.57
CA ILE A 58 -6.95 5.88 -8.73
C ILE A 58 -7.65 4.83 -9.60
N ASN A 59 -7.07 3.64 -9.71
CA ASN A 59 -7.69 2.55 -10.49
C ASN A 59 -8.75 1.77 -9.69
N THR A 60 -8.77 1.88 -8.35
CA THR A 60 -9.81 1.29 -7.49
C THR A 60 -11.00 2.24 -7.32
N ALA A 61 -10.76 3.54 -7.31
CA ALA A 61 -11.77 4.56 -7.02
C ALA A 61 -13.07 4.48 -7.87
N PRO A 62 -13.06 4.07 -9.17
CA PRO A 62 -14.31 3.89 -9.93
C PRO A 62 -15.24 2.79 -9.42
N TYR A 63 -14.77 1.92 -8.55
CA TYR A 63 -15.50 0.74 -8.04
C TYR A 63 -15.97 0.91 -6.59
N VAL A 64 -15.77 2.09 -6.00
CA VAL A 64 -16.14 2.39 -4.61
C VAL A 64 -16.85 3.74 -4.51
N LYS A 65 -17.49 4.02 -3.39
CA LYS A 65 -18.19 5.29 -3.16
C LYS A 65 -17.23 6.48 -3.10
N GLU A 66 -16.16 6.34 -2.33
CA GLU A 66 -15.10 7.34 -2.19
C GLU A 66 -13.78 6.69 -1.80
N LEU A 67 -12.68 7.27 -2.24
CA LEU A 67 -11.34 6.82 -1.88
C LEU A 67 -10.51 7.97 -1.31
N THR A 68 -9.94 7.74 -0.14
CA THR A 68 -8.95 8.62 0.49
C THR A 68 -7.58 7.94 0.46
N GLY A 69 -6.60 8.58 -0.16
CA GLY A 69 -5.20 8.18 -0.09
C GLY A 69 -4.45 8.91 1.02
N ILE A 70 -3.50 8.25 1.67
CA ILE A 70 -2.51 8.90 2.54
C ILE A 70 -1.11 8.44 2.17
N ASP A 71 -0.17 9.37 2.23
CA ASP A 71 1.26 9.11 2.03
C ASP A 71 2.06 10.13 2.83
N THR A 72 3.25 9.77 3.28
CA THR A 72 4.14 10.70 3.99
C THR A 72 4.90 11.64 3.05
N SER A 73 4.97 11.31 1.75
CA SER A 73 5.58 12.13 0.71
C SER A 73 4.59 13.15 0.13
N ALA A 74 4.88 14.44 0.31
CA ALA A 74 4.04 15.51 -0.23
C ALA A 74 3.99 15.50 -1.77
N LYS A 75 5.09 15.10 -2.43
CA LYS A 75 5.15 15.02 -3.89
C LYS A 75 4.35 13.85 -4.46
N MET A 76 4.30 12.72 -3.76
CA MET A 76 3.42 11.61 -4.10
C MET A 76 1.95 12.04 -4.03
N VAL A 77 1.55 12.66 -2.92
CA VAL A 77 0.20 13.19 -2.70
C VAL A 77 -0.20 14.22 -3.76
N GLU A 78 0.71 15.14 -4.10
CA GLU A 78 0.50 16.12 -5.18
C GLU A 78 0.18 15.41 -6.52
N LYS A 79 0.97 14.40 -6.88
CA LYS A 79 0.76 13.62 -8.12
C LYS A 79 -0.55 12.84 -8.11
N PHE A 80 -0.89 12.23 -6.98
CA PHE A 80 -2.18 11.56 -6.80
C PHE A 80 -3.34 12.53 -7.09
N ASN A 81 -3.37 13.69 -6.43
CA ASN A 81 -4.44 14.66 -6.56
C ASN A 81 -4.54 15.25 -7.98
N GLN A 82 -3.39 15.52 -8.63
CA GLN A 82 -3.36 15.94 -10.03
C GLN A 82 -4.02 14.90 -10.97
N LYS A 83 -3.74 13.61 -10.75
CA LYS A 83 -4.37 12.53 -11.53
C LYS A 83 -5.86 12.40 -11.24
N ALA A 84 -6.26 12.41 -9.98
CA ALA A 84 -7.66 12.33 -9.60
C ALA A 84 -8.48 13.47 -10.23
N GLN A 85 -7.97 14.70 -10.18
CA GLN A 85 -8.59 15.86 -10.81
C GLN A 85 -8.66 15.72 -12.33
N LYS A 86 -7.55 15.35 -13.00
CA LYS A 86 -7.49 15.20 -14.46
C LYS A 86 -8.48 14.14 -14.97
N LEU A 87 -8.69 13.08 -14.21
CA LEU A 87 -9.56 11.96 -14.58
C LEU A 87 -10.99 12.14 -14.04
N ASN A 88 -11.27 13.24 -13.33
CA ASN A 88 -12.56 13.51 -12.65
C ASN A 88 -13.03 12.33 -11.80
N ILE A 89 -12.13 11.79 -10.98
CA ILE A 89 -12.37 10.64 -10.10
C ILE A 89 -12.64 11.12 -8.68
N ASN A 90 -13.62 10.52 -8.00
CA ASN A 90 -13.93 10.81 -6.59
C ASN A 90 -12.87 10.17 -5.65
N ALA A 91 -11.67 10.70 -5.71
CA ALA A 91 -10.55 10.31 -4.87
C ALA A 91 -9.73 11.55 -4.48
N LYS A 92 -9.20 11.55 -3.27
CA LYS A 92 -8.29 12.59 -2.75
C LYS A 92 -7.18 11.96 -1.94
N ALA A 93 -6.01 12.59 -1.90
CA ALA A 93 -4.93 12.17 -1.03
C ALA A 93 -4.48 13.29 -0.09
N MET A 94 -3.95 12.91 1.08
CA MET A 94 -3.45 13.81 2.12
C MET A 94 -2.07 13.35 2.60
N VAL A 95 -1.24 14.31 3.02
CA VAL A 95 0.04 14.01 3.66
C VAL A 95 -0.21 13.62 5.10
N LYS A 96 -0.22 12.31 5.37
CA LYS A 96 -0.45 11.73 6.70
C LYS A 96 0.24 10.37 6.83
N ASP A 97 0.57 10.00 8.07
CA ASP A 97 0.93 8.63 8.45
C ASP A 97 -0.33 7.85 8.82
N ILE A 98 -0.32 6.52 8.61
CA ILE A 98 -1.45 5.65 8.97
C ILE A 98 -1.79 5.74 10.47
N PHE A 99 -0.81 5.96 11.32
CA PHE A 99 -0.99 6.07 12.77
C PHE A 99 -1.68 7.38 13.20
N GLU A 100 -1.81 8.37 12.31
CA GLU A 100 -2.55 9.61 12.54
C GLU A 100 -4.05 9.51 12.17
N ILE A 101 -4.49 8.38 11.61
CA ILE A 101 -5.88 8.17 11.18
C ILE A 101 -6.72 7.74 12.38
N SER A 102 -7.81 8.45 12.61
CA SER A 102 -8.83 8.10 13.63
C SER A 102 -10.22 7.83 13.02
N GLU A 103 -10.42 8.18 11.76
CA GLU A 103 -11.66 7.91 11.05
C GLU A 103 -11.82 6.43 10.72
N LYS A 104 -13.08 5.97 10.67
CA LYS A 104 -13.45 4.62 10.23
C LYS A 104 -13.58 4.56 8.72
N TYR A 105 -13.17 3.43 8.16
CA TYR A 105 -13.30 3.09 6.74
C TYR A 105 -13.90 1.70 6.61
N ASP A 106 -14.65 1.46 5.54
CA ASP A 106 -15.20 0.13 5.27
C ASP A 106 -14.09 -0.82 4.87
N ILE A 107 -13.16 -0.34 4.04
CA ILE A 107 -12.00 -1.11 3.57
C ILE A 107 -10.72 -0.27 3.67
N VAL A 108 -9.63 -0.90 4.07
CA VAL A 108 -8.28 -0.33 3.97
C VAL A 108 -7.46 -1.11 2.96
N ILE A 109 -6.77 -0.41 2.06
CA ILE A 109 -5.86 -1.03 1.09
C ILE A 109 -4.45 -0.47 1.23
N SER A 110 -3.45 -1.29 0.90
CA SER A 110 -2.05 -0.87 0.79
C SER A 110 -1.28 -1.76 -0.16
N SER A 111 -0.30 -1.18 -0.85
CA SER A 111 0.55 -1.92 -1.76
C SER A 111 2.00 -1.47 -1.66
N MET A 112 2.91 -2.40 -1.38
CA MET A 112 4.36 -2.15 -1.30
C MET A 112 4.75 -1.07 -0.29
N THR A 113 4.08 -1.04 0.85
CA THR A 113 4.29 -0.04 1.91
C THR A 113 4.61 -0.68 3.25
N MET A 114 4.02 -1.84 3.52
CA MET A 114 4.11 -2.53 4.81
C MET A 114 5.56 -2.82 5.22
N HIS A 115 6.42 -3.15 4.25
CA HIS A 115 7.84 -3.44 4.49
C HIS A 115 8.67 -2.22 4.95
N HIS A 116 8.11 -0.99 4.87
CA HIS A 116 8.71 0.21 5.46
C HIS A 116 8.26 0.47 6.90
N ILE A 117 7.19 -0.18 7.36
CA ILE A 117 6.63 0.00 8.72
C ILE A 117 7.39 -0.88 9.71
N LYS A 118 7.97 -0.28 10.74
CA LYS A 118 8.83 -1.01 11.69
C LYS A 118 8.06 -1.99 12.56
N ASP A 119 6.91 -1.57 13.06
CA ASP A 119 6.09 -2.37 13.98
C ASP A 119 4.78 -2.80 13.30
N ILE A 120 4.77 -4.03 12.81
CA ILE A 120 3.63 -4.62 12.12
C ILE A 120 2.51 -4.99 13.11
N SER A 121 2.86 -5.31 14.35
CA SER A 121 1.84 -5.55 15.39
C SER A 121 1.06 -4.27 15.68
N LEU A 122 1.75 -3.13 15.81
CA LEU A 122 1.11 -1.83 15.97
C LEU A 122 0.27 -1.44 14.73
N LEU A 123 0.71 -1.82 13.51
CA LEU A 123 -0.11 -1.64 12.30
C LEU A 123 -1.38 -2.48 12.36
N SER A 124 -1.30 -3.75 12.79
CA SER A 124 -2.46 -4.63 12.94
C SER A 124 -3.47 -4.05 13.95
N ASP A 125 -2.99 -3.54 15.08
CA ASP A 125 -3.83 -2.86 16.07
C ASP A 125 -4.50 -1.61 15.48
N LYS A 126 -3.73 -0.78 14.75
CA LYS A 126 -4.26 0.41 14.07
C LYS A 126 -5.32 0.06 13.04
N LEU A 127 -5.10 -0.96 12.22
CA LEU A 127 -6.12 -1.42 11.27
C LEU A 127 -7.38 -1.88 12.01
N SER A 128 -7.23 -2.59 13.14
CA SER A 128 -8.36 -3.01 13.98
C SER A 128 -9.18 -1.86 14.53
N GLU A 129 -8.57 -0.68 14.75
CA GLU A 129 -9.26 0.52 15.19
C GLU A 129 -10.09 1.16 14.06
N ILE A 130 -9.60 1.14 12.81
CA ILE A 130 -10.14 1.97 11.74
C ILE A 130 -10.94 1.21 10.68
N THR A 131 -10.85 -0.14 10.63
CA THR A 131 -11.59 -0.96 9.67
C THR A 131 -11.90 -2.36 10.20
N ASN A 132 -12.78 -3.07 9.51
CA ASN A 132 -13.01 -4.50 9.70
C ASN A 132 -12.53 -5.35 8.51
N GLU A 133 -12.02 -4.72 7.45
CA GLU A 133 -11.56 -5.43 6.25
C GLU A 133 -10.38 -4.68 5.62
N ALA A 134 -9.29 -5.40 5.29
CA ALA A 134 -8.16 -4.80 4.62
C ALA A 134 -7.52 -5.73 3.58
N PHE A 135 -6.93 -5.12 2.54
CA PHE A 135 -6.16 -5.77 1.48
C PHE A 135 -4.74 -5.20 1.47
N LEU A 136 -3.77 -6.03 1.83
CA LEU A 136 -2.36 -5.64 1.98
C LEU A 136 -1.50 -6.43 0.99
N ALA A 137 -0.95 -5.77 -0.02
CA ALA A 137 -0.05 -6.39 -0.98
C ALA A 137 1.40 -6.02 -0.68
N ASP A 138 2.28 -7.03 -0.55
CA ASP A 138 3.69 -6.80 -0.31
C ASP A 138 4.54 -8.00 -0.76
N LEU A 139 5.86 -7.89 -0.62
CA LEU A 139 6.83 -8.90 -1.00
C LEU A 139 6.74 -10.13 -0.09
N VAL A 140 6.80 -11.30 -0.70
CA VAL A 140 7.16 -12.52 0.02
C VAL A 140 8.57 -12.36 0.56
N LYS A 141 8.88 -12.98 1.69
CA LYS A 141 10.19 -12.93 2.35
C LYS A 141 11.32 -13.15 1.36
N GLU A 142 12.29 -12.24 1.38
CA GLU A 142 13.44 -12.23 0.48
C GLU A 142 14.74 -11.89 1.25
N ASP A 143 15.87 -11.85 0.60
CA ASP A 143 17.21 -11.73 1.21
C ASP A 143 17.76 -10.29 1.25
N GLY A 144 16.93 -9.27 1.05
CA GLY A 144 17.32 -7.85 1.03
C GLY A 144 17.83 -7.37 -0.34
N THR A 145 17.71 -8.19 -1.39
CA THR A 145 18.20 -7.83 -2.73
C THR A 145 17.15 -7.17 -3.62
N PHE A 146 15.90 -7.08 -3.16
CA PHE A 146 14.85 -6.39 -3.91
C PHE A 146 15.16 -4.90 -4.12
N HIS A 147 15.64 -4.19 -3.10
CA HIS A 147 15.95 -2.77 -3.17
C HIS A 147 17.39 -2.55 -3.61
N THR A 148 17.60 -2.15 -4.88
CA THR A 148 18.94 -1.97 -5.49
C THR A 148 19.59 -0.63 -5.17
N ARG A 149 18.90 0.30 -4.48
CA ARG A 149 19.40 1.64 -4.15
C ARG A 149 19.71 1.83 -2.66
N GLY A 150 19.85 0.74 -1.91
CA GLY A 150 20.03 0.71 -0.46
C GLY A 150 18.74 0.31 0.29
N ASN A 151 18.92 -0.18 1.50
CA ASN A 151 17.85 -0.71 2.37
C ASN A 151 17.64 0.15 3.62
N GLU A 152 18.13 1.39 3.62
CA GLU A 152 18.14 2.26 4.80
C GLU A 152 16.72 2.61 5.31
N ASP A 153 15.75 2.57 4.43
CA ASP A 153 14.33 2.83 4.69
C ASP A 153 13.47 1.57 4.70
N VAL A 154 14.09 0.39 4.63
CA VAL A 154 13.40 -0.91 4.63
C VAL A 154 13.49 -1.52 6.02
N ALA A 155 12.32 -1.75 6.64
CA ALA A 155 12.24 -2.38 7.95
C ALA A 155 12.16 -3.92 7.87
N HIS A 156 11.56 -4.43 6.77
CA HIS A 156 11.38 -5.86 6.55
C HIS A 156 11.72 -6.23 5.10
N PHE A 157 12.46 -7.31 4.91
CA PHE A 157 12.72 -7.86 3.58
C PHE A 157 11.60 -8.82 3.17
N GLY A 158 10.38 -8.26 2.99
CA GLY A 158 9.19 -9.02 2.76
C GLY A 158 8.73 -9.83 3.99
N PHE A 159 7.69 -10.66 3.80
CA PHE A 159 7.03 -11.38 4.89
C PHE A 159 6.78 -12.84 4.51
N SER A 160 7.00 -13.75 5.44
CA SER A 160 6.53 -15.12 5.32
C SER A 160 5.06 -15.25 5.77
N SER A 161 4.40 -16.34 5.37
CA SER A 161 3.03 -16.63 5.85
C SER A 161 2.97 -16.79 7.36
N GLU A 162 4.01 -17.36 7.98
CA GLU A 162 4.10 -17.54 9.44
C GLU A 162 4.21 -16.19 10.16
N GLU A 163 5.01 -15.25 9.63
CA GLU A 163 5.11 -13.88 10.17
C GLU A 163 3.76 -13.16 10.06
N LEU A 164 3.08 -13.27 8.91
CA LEU A 164 1.77 -12.66 8.71
C LEU A 164 0.71 -13.23 9.66
N ASN A 165 0.66 -14.55 9.83
CA ASN A 165 -0.22 -15.19 10.81
C ASN A 165 0.06 -14.73 12.25
N LYS A 166 1.33 -14.49 12.59
CA LYS A 166 1.70 -13.96 13.91
C LYS A 166 1.20 -12.53 14.12
N TYR A 167 1.34 -11.66 13.11
CA TYR A 167 0.97 -10.24 13.23
C TYR A 167 -0.53 -9.99 13.11
N PHE A 168 -1.23 -10.78 12.28
CA PHE A 168 -2.64 -10.60 11.96
C PHE A 168 -3.54 -11.75 12.45
N GLY A 169 -3.05 -12.60 13.37
CA GLY A 169 -3.78 -13.80 13.83
C GLY A 169 -5.10 -13.53 14.60
N SER A 170 -5.42 -12.28 14.90
CA SER A 170 -6.75 -11.86 15.40
C SER A 170 -7.78 -11.61 14.28
N TRP A 171 -7.39 -11.77 13.02
CA TRP A 171 -8.21 -11.59 11.84
C TRP A 171 -8.40 -12.94 11.13
N ASP A 172 -9.49 -13.08 10.39
CA ASP A 172 -9.59 -14.10 9.34
C ASP A 172 -8.65 -13.72 8.21
N ILE A 173 -7.79 -14.65 7.80
CA ILE A 173 -6.70 -14.40 6.85
C ILE A 173 -6.89 -15.24 5.59
N ASP A 174 -6.94 -14.59 4.43
CA ASP A 174 -6.74 -15.20 3.11
C ASP A 174 -5.45 -14.65 2.49
N TYR A 175 -4.56 -15.55 2.08
CA TYR A 175 -3.24 -15.23 1.53
C TYR A 175 -3.05 -15.87 0.18
N LYS A 176 -2.68 -15.07 -0.84
CA LYS A 176 -2.38 -15.59 -2.18
C LYS A 176 -1.27 -14.80 -2.87
N ILE A 177 -0.48 -15.47 -3.69
CA ILE A 177 0.47 -14.81 -4.61
C ILE A 177 -0.33 -14.27 -5.79
N ILE A 178 -0.20 -12.95 -6.05
CA ILE A 178 -0.96 -12.26 -7.10
C ILE A 178 -0.10 -11.77 -8.26
N HIS A 179 1.19 -11.66 -8.04
CA HIS A 179 2.13 -11.12 -9.04
C HIS A 179 3.56 -11.57 -8.75
N THR A 180 4.42 -11.51 -9.76
CA THR A 180 5.87 -11.68 -9.60
C THR A 180 6.57 -10.51 -10.26
N ILE A 181 7.41 -9.80 -9.50
CA ILE A 181 8.27 -8.75 -10.03
C ILE A 181 9.60 -9.38 -10.46
N THR A 182 9.87 -9.41 -11.76
CA THR A 182 11.15 -9.90 -12.28
C THR A 182 12.16 -8.76 -12.38
N LYS A 183 13.33 -8.94 -11.75
CA LYS A 183 14.50 -8.07 -11.84
C LYS A 183 15.73 -8.94 -12.22
N HIS A 184 16.75 -9.01 -11.35
CA HIS A 184 17.83 -9.99 -11.46
C HIS A 184 17.42 -11.41 -11.08
N ARG A 185 16.28 -11.54 -10.39
CA ARG A 185 15.54 -12.75 -10.09
C ARG A 185 14.06 -12.43 -9.90
N ASP A 186 13.26 -13.42 -9.63
CA ASP A 186 11.84 -13.29 -9.36
C ASP A 186 11.58 -12.97 -7.89
N PHE A 187 10.69 -11.99 -7.67
CA PHE A 187 10.21 -11.55 -6.36
C PHE A 187 8.69 -11.66 -6.33
N PRO A 188 8.15 -12.74 -5.73
CA PRO A 188 6.71 -12.89 -5.60
C PRO A 188 6.11 -11.81 -4.71
N VAL A 189 4.91 -11.35 -5.07
CA VAL A 189 4.10 -10.41 -4.31
C VAL A 189 2.81 -11.12 -3.90
N PHE A 190 2.54 -11.08 -2.60
CA PHE A 190 1.28 -11.60 -2.06
C PHE A 190 0.21 -10.51 -1.99
N LEU A 191 -1.03 -10.94 -1.92
CA LEU A 191 -2.15 -10.18 -1.38
C LEU A 191 -2.62 -10.89 -0.11
N LEU A 192 -2.59 -10.19 0.99
CA LEU A 192 -3.18 -10.57 2.26
C LEU A 192 -4.54 -9.88 2.37
N HIS A 193 -5.62 -10.65 2.37
CA HIS A 193 -6.96 -10.18 2.68
C HIS A 193 -7.27 -10.57 4.13
N ILE A 194 -7.53 -9.59 4.96
CA ILE A 194 -7.86 -9.77 6.38
C ILE A 194 -9.24 -9.21 6.67
N LYS A 195 -10.01 -9.95 7.48
CA LYS A 195 -11.38 -9.58 7.85
C LYS A 195 -11.69 -9.96 9.30
N LYS A 196 -12.56 -9.17 9.96
CA LYS A 196 -13.12 -9.48 11.28
C LYS A 196 -14.48 -10.12 11.18
#